data_6cc00f44e83efd5b0ce624ecc3b5ca81
#
_entry.id   6cc00f44e83efd5b0ce624ecc3b5ca81
#
_cell.length_a   1.000
_cell.length_b   1.000
_cell.length_c   1.000
_cell.angle_alpha   90.00
_cell.angle_beta   90.00
_cell.angle_gamma   90.00
#
_symmetry.space_group_name_H-M   'P 1'
#
loop_
_entity.id
_entity.type
_entity.pdbx_description
1 polymer ?
#
loop_
_entity_poly.entity_id
_entity_poly.type
_entity_poly.pdbx_seq_one_letter_code
_entity_poly.pdbx_strand_id
1 'polypeptide(L)'
;MDIPAEFRPLFRRSPVLDLIGPLYSRGEGTGLVIGLLAEAKHCNARGTVHGGILATLADVALGYTMAFSSTPPASLITANLTLDFAGTAKIGDWLEAHVDVQRRGSRLSFANCYITVNEQRIVRASAVFLVAGQLDANASA
;
A
#
# COMPACT_ATOMS: atom_id res chain seq x y z
N MET A 1 1.19 -11.68 -17.19
CA MET A 1 2.46 -11.30 -16.54
C MET A 1 2.60 -12.11 -15.25
N ASP A 2 3.77 -12.64 -15.04
CA ASP A 2 4.05 -13.35 -13.79
C ASP A 2 4.44 -12.36 -12.69
N ILE A 3 4.19 -12.77 -11.45
CA ILE A 3 4.59 -11.99 -10.29
C ILE A 3 6.12 -11.98 -10.21
N PRO A 4 6.78 -10.83 -10.00
CA PRO A 4 8.23 -10.80 -9.88
C PRO A 4 8.73 -11.73 -8.75
N ALA A 5 9.86 -12.39 -9.01
CA ALA A 5 10.34 -13.51 -8.18
C ALA A 5 10.62 -13.14 -6.72
N GLU A 6 10.98 -11.87 -6.45
CA GLU A 6 11.27 -11.42 -5.10
C GLU A 6 10.01 -11.12 -4.26
N PHE A 7 8.83 -11.11 -4.88
CA PHE A 7 7.56 -10.88 -4.17
C PHE A 7 6.98 -12.17 -3.63
N ARG A 8 6.36 -12.08 -2.47
CA ARG A 8 5.63 -13.15 -1.79
C ARG A 8 4.21 -12.68 -1.49
N PRO A 9 3.25 -13.60 -1.30
CA PRO A 9 1.92 -13.19 -0.83
C PRO A 9 2.02 -12.29 0.41
N LEU A 10 1.19 -11.27 0.46
CA LEU A 10 1.20 -10.32 1.57
C LEU A 10 0.97 -11.06 2.89
N PHE A 11 1.76 -10.71 3.91
CA PHE A 11 1.80 -11.40 5.20
C PHE A 11 0.57 -11.18 6.08
N ARG A 12 -0.29 -10.23 5.74
CA ARG A 12 -1.53 -9.97 6.48
C ARG A 12 -2.72 -10.03 5.53
N ARG A 13 -3.86 -10.45 6.08
CA ARG A 13 -5.11 -10.57 5.33
C ARG A 13 -6.19 -9.74 6.01
N SER A 14 -7.14 -9.28 5.23
CA SER A 14 -8.36 -8.64 5.70
C SER A 14 -9.46 -8.85 4.67
N PRO A 15 -10.74 -8.67 5.06
CA PRO A 15 -11.83 -8.84 4.09
C PRO A 15 -11.67 -7.99 2.83
N VAL A 16 -11.26 -6.72 2.95
CA VAL A 16 -11.09 -5.86 1.78
C VAL A 16 -9.89 -6.32 0.93
N LEU A 17 -8.81 -6.75 1.56
CA LEU A 17 -7.63 -7.22 0.82
C LEU A 17 -7.91 -8.56 0.13
N ASP A 18 -8.73 -9.42 0.74
CA ASP A 18 -9.16 -10.66 0.09
C ASP A 18 -10.03 -10.36 -1.14
N LEU A 19 -10.83 -9.30 -1.09
CA LEU A 19 -11.71 -8.90 -2.17
C LEU A 19 -10.94 -8.32 -3.37
N ILE A 20 -9.97 -7.46 -3.12
CA ILE A 20 -9.20 -6.79 -4.20
C ILE A 20 -7.89 -7.49 -4.54
N GLY A 21 -7.43 -8.40 -3.71
CA GLY A 21 -6.18 -9.11 -3.90
C GLY A 21 -6.22 -10.15 -5.02
N PRO A 22 -5.18 -10.96 -5.08
CA PRO A 22 -4.09 -11.08 -4.10
C PRO A 22 -3.12 -9.90 -4.15
N LEU A 23 -2.63 -9.51 -2.98
CA LEU A 23 -1.55 -8.55 -2.84
C LEU A 23 -0.26 -9.29 -2.50
N TYR A 24 0.84 -8.66 -2.83
CA TYR A 24 2.18 -9.22 -2.64
C TYR A 24 3.07 -8.21 -1.95
N SER A 25 4.17 -8.69 -1.35
CA SER A 25 5.15 -7.79 -0.78
C SER A 25 6.55 -8.34 -0.94
N ARG A 26 7.52 -7.44 -0.90
CA ARG A 26 8.93 -7.75 -0.73
C ARG A 26 9.54 -6.79 0.29
N GLY A 27 10.65 -7.19 0.89
CA GLY A 27 11.29 -6.39 1.92
C GLY A 27 10.49 -6.40 3.22
N GLU A 28 10.97 -5.65 4.19
CA GLU A 28 10.36 -5.54 5.51
C GLU A 28 10.69 -4.20 6.15
N GLY A 29 9.93 -3.83 7.20
CA GLY A 29 10.13 -2.57 7.88
C GLY A 29 9.94 -1.40 6.93
N THR A 30 10.88 -0.45 6.94
CA THR A 30 10.85 0.73 6.06
C THR A 30 11.17 0.39 4.61
N GLY A 31 11.70 -0.80 4.34
CA GLY A 31 11.97 -1.29 2.99
C GLY A 31 10.83 -2.09 2.37
N LEU A 32 9.67 -2.15 3.03
CA LEU A 32 8.52 -2.89 2.53
C LEU A 32 8.00 -2.25 1.24
N VAL A 33 7.79 -3.09 0.22
CA VAL A 33 7.14 -2.69 -1.02
C VAL A 33 5.95 -3.61 -1.24
N ILE A 34 4.79 -3.03 -1.54
CA ILE A 34 3.57 -3.81 -1.79
C ILE A 34 3.27 -3.78 -3.27
N GLY A 35 2.93 -4.95 -3.82
CA GLY A 35 2.66 -5.14 -5.23
C GLY A 35 1.26 -5.65 -5.51
N LEU A 36 0.73 -5.28 -6.67
CA LEU A 36 -0.57 -5.70 -7.17
C LEU A 36 -0.49 -5.90 -8.68
N LEU A 37 -0.93 -7.07 -9.14
CA LEU A 37 -1.14 -7.28 -10.57
C LEU A 37 -2.53 -6.78 -10.93
N ALA A 38 -2.61 -5.83 -11.85
CA ALA A 38 -3.88 -5.24 -12.25
C ALA A 38 -4.72 -6.25 -13.04
N GLU A 39 -5.95 -6.47 -12.57
CA GLU A 39 -6.92 -7.37 -13.16
C GLU A 39 -8.19 -6.60 -13.54
N ALA A 40 -9.08 -7.24 -14.28
CA ALA A 40 -10.34 -6.63 -14.71
C ALA A 40 -11.14 -6.06 -13.53
N LYS A 41 -11.15 -6.77 -12.39
CA LYS A 41 -11.90 -6.34 -11.20
C LYS A 41 -11.40 -5.03 -10.58
N HIS A 42 -10.19 -4.59 -10.95
CA HIS A 42 -9.61 -3.33 -10.46
C HIS A 42 -9.94 -2.14 -11.36
N CYS A 43 -10.53 -2.41 -12.52
CA CYS A 43 -10.60 -1.42 -13.58
C CYS A 43 -12.00 -0.81 -13.73
N ASN A 44 -12.02 0.42 -14.25
CA ASN A 44 -13.24 1.07 -14.69
C ASN A 44 -13.67 0.55 -16.07
N ALA A 45 -14.75 1.10 -16.61
CA ALA A 45 -15.28 0.67 -17.90
C ALA A 45 -14.32 0.91 -19.08
N ARG A 46 -13.32 1.79 -18.93
CA ARG A 46 -12.30 2.04 -19.95
C ARG A 46 -11.12 1.07 -19.89
N GLY A 47 -11.11 0.16 -18.90
CA GLY A 47 -10.00 -0.80 -18.73
C GLY A 47 -8.78 -0.23 -18.03
N THR A 48 -8.90 0.93 -17.38
CA THR A 48 -7.83 1.48 -16.55
C THR A 48 -8.15 1.26 -15.07
N VAL A 49 -7.11 1.05 -14.27
CA VAL A 49 -7.26 0.83 -12.84
C VAL A 49 -7.96 2.02 -12.20
N HIS A 50 -9.00 1.73 -11.45
CA HIS A 50 -9.81 2.74 -10.78
C HIS A 50 -8.97 3.53 -9.77
N GLY A 51 -9.15 4.86 -9.73
CA GLY A 51 -8.42 5.70 -8.77
C GLY A 51 -8.64 5.26 -7.33
N GLY A 52 -9.82 4.78 -6.99
CA GLY A 52 -10.11 4.24 -5.66
C GLY A 52 -9.30 3.00 -5.31
N ILE A 53 -8.98 2.17 -6.29
CA ILE A 53 -8.09 1.00 -6.09
C ILE A 53 -6.65 1.47 -5.85
N LEU A 54 -6.19 2.45 -6.61
CA LEU A 54 -4.86 3.04 -6.40
C LEU A 54 -4.78 3.69 -5.03
N ALA A 55 -5.84 4.36 -4.58
CA ALA A 55 -5.92 4.96 -3.25
C ALA A 55 -5.84 3.88 -2.16
N THR A 56 -6.55 2.78 -2.33
CA THR A 56 -6.51 1.66 -1.37
C THR A 56 -5.10 1.04 -1.31
N LEU A 57 -4.48 0.82 -2.45
CA LEU A 57 -3.12 0.28 -2.52
C LEU A 57 -2.13 1.22 -1.79
N ALA A 58 -2.24 2.52 -2.04
CA ALA A 58 -1.39 3.51 -1.36
C ALA A 58 -1.63 3.50 0.16
N ASP A 59 -2.88 3.49 0.59
CA ASP A 59 -3.22 3.48 2.02
C ASP A 59 -2.69 2.24 2.72
N VAL A 60 -2.85 1.08 2.11
CA VAL A 60 -2.33 -0.19 2.64
C VAL A 60 -0.81 -0.15 2.75
N ALA A 61 -0.13 0.30 1.70
CA ALA A 61 1.33 0.36 1.69
C ALA A 61 1.85 1.34 2.74
N LEU A 62 1.27 2.54 2.81
CA LEU A 62 1.63 3.56 3.79
C LEU A 62 1.42 3.05 5.21
N GLY A 63 0.25 2.45 5.47
CA GLY A 63 -0.12 1.96 6.80
C GLY A 63 0.76 0.81 7.26
N TYR A 64 0.97 -0.19 6.43
CA TYR A 64 1.77 -1.35 6.81
C TYR A 64 3.25 -1.01 6.94
N THR A 65 3.79 -0.20 6.04
CA THR A 65 5.20 0.22 6.16
C THR A 65 5.41 0.99 7.46
N MET A 66 4.51 1.92 7.79
CA MET A 66 4.61 2.67 9.04
C MET A 66 4.43 1.75 10.26
N ALA A 67 3.39 0.91 10.25
CA ALA A 67 3.09 0.03 11.39
C ALA A 67 4.25 -0.93 11.70
N PHE A 68 4.78 -1.57 10.67
CA PHE A 68 5.82 -2.59 10.81
C PHE A 68 7.25 -2.02 10.77
N SER A 69 7.39 -0.70 10.74
CA SER A 69 8.68 -0.03 10.90
C SER A 69 9.12 0.08 12.35
N SER A 70 8.29 -0.30 13.29
CA SER A 70 8.60 -0.32 14.72
C SER A 70 8.37 -1.72 15.29
N THR A 71 9.02 -2.00 16.44
CA THR A 71 8.89 -3.28 17.16
C THR A 71 8.52 -2.98 18.61
N PRO A 72 7.35 -3.43 19.07
CA PRO A 72 6.27 -4.11 18.34
C PRO A 72 5.58 -3.18 17.33
N PRO A 73 4.86 -3.74 16.34
CA PRO A 73 4.17 -2.93 15.35
C PRO A 73 3.16 -1.98 15.96
N ALA A 74 3.06 -0.79 15.39
CA ALA A 74 2.11 0.22 15.84
C ALA A 74 0.70 -0.07 15.29
N SER A 75 -0.31 0.25 16.10
CA SER A 75 -1.71 0.32 15.64
C SER A 75 -1.98 1.73 15.14
N LEU A 76 -2.40 1.86 13.91
CA LEU A 76 -2.55 3.14 13.24
C LEU A 76 -3.96 3.33 12.70
N ILE A 77 -4.41 4.57 12.72
CA ILE A 77 -5.67 4.97 12.09
C ILE A 77 -5.33 6.05 11.06
N THR A 78 -5.75 5.86 9.82
CA THR A 78 -5.54 6.86 8.78
C THR A 78 -6.35 8.11 9.11
N ALA A 79 -5.67 9.21 9.39
CA ALA A 79 -6.30 10.49 9.67
C ALA A 79 -6.43 11.35 8.41
N ASN A 80 -5.51 11.21 7.48
CA ASN A 80 -5.54 11.91 6.20
C ASN A 80 -4.83 11.07 5.15
N LEU A 81 -5.38 11.07 3.95
CA LEU A 81 -4.78 10.44 2.78
C LEU A 81 -4.98 11.38 1.60
N THR A 82 -3.90 11.80 0.98
CA THR A 82 -3.92 12.71 -0.16
C THR A 82 -3.20 12.04 -1.33
N LEU A 83 -3.82 12.08 -2.50
CA LEU A 83 -3.23 11.50 -3.71
C LEU A 83 -3.28 12.47 -4.88
N ASP A 84 -2.26 12.37 -5.72
CA ASP A 84 -2.24 12.97 -7.06
C ASP A 84 -2.03 11.83 -8.07
N PHE A 85 -2.88 11.81 -9.09
CA PHE A 85 -2.83 10.80 -10.14
C PHE A 85 -2.13 11.40 -11.36
N ALA A 86 -0.88 11.02 -11.55
CA ALA A 86 -0.05 11.54 -12.64
C ALA A 86 -0.10 10.66 -13.89
N GLY A 87 -0.59 9.43 -13.74
CA GLY A 87 -0.69 8.49 -14.84
C GLY A 87 -1.75 7.45 -14.58
N THR A 88 -1.83 6.44 -15.44
CA THR A 88 -2.82 5.38 -15.35
C THR A 88 -2.14 4.01 -15.42
N ALA A 89 -2.85 3.00 -14.92
CA ALA A 89 -2.48 1.60 -15.08
C ALA A 89 -3.62 0.87 -15.79
N LYS A 90 -3.30 -0.21 -16.45
CA LYS A 90 -4.27 -1.03 -17.20
C LYS A 90 -4.14 -2.50 -16.82
N ILE A 91 -5.10 -3.29 -17.25
CA ILE A 91 -5.09 -4.75 -17.03
C ILE A 91 -3.74 -5.32 -17.48
N GLY A 92 -3.14 -6.14 -16.60
CA GLY A 92 -1.86 -6.78 -16.86
C GLY A 92 -0.65 -6.00 -16.33
N ASP A 93 -0.82 -4.74 -15.96
CA ASP A 93 0.28 -3.97 -15.37
C ASP A 93 0.60 -4.47 -13.96
N TRP A 94 1.88 -4.51 -13.65
CA TRP A 94 2.36 -4.76 -12.29
C TRP A 94 2.59 -3.43 -11.58
N LEU A 95 1.85 -3.22 -10.50
CA LEU A 95 1.94 -2.00 -9.68
C LEU A 95 2.79 -2.26 -8.46
N GLU A 96 3.65 -1.30 -8.13
CA GLU A 96 4.43 -1.33 -6.89
C GLU A 96 4.21 -0.03 -6.13
N ALA A 97 3.91 -0.17 -4.84
CA ALA A 97 3.77 0.95 -3.93
C ALA A 97 5.03 1.04 -3.05
N HIS A 98 5.76 2.12 -3.21
CA HIS A 98 7.01 2.42 -2.50
C HIS A 98 6.75 3.51 -1.49
N VAL A 99 7.13 3.28 -0.24
CA VAL A 99 6.86 4.20 0.87
C VAL A 99 8.15 4.81 1.40
N ASP A 100 8.07 6.11 1.65
CA ASP A 100 9.10 6.89 2.31
C ASP A 100 8.52 7.40 3.63
N VAL A 101 9.03 6.88 4.76
CA VAL A 101 8.57 7.31 6.08
C VAL A 101 9.18 8.68 6.38
N GLN A 102 8.31 9.70 6.44
CA GLN A 102 8.72 11.07 6.75
C GLN A 102 9.08 11.21 8.24
N ARG A 103 8.18 10.74 9.11
CA ARG A 103 8.37 10.85 10.56
C ARG A 103 7.46 9.88 11.30
N ARG A 104 8.03 9.14 12.24
CA ARG A 104 7.27 8.39 13.24
C ARG A 104 7.16 9.23 14.50
N GLY A 105 5.95 9.72 14.79
CA GLY A 105 5.68 10.46 16.01
C GLY A 105 5.00 9.58 17.04
N SER A 106 4.88 10.09 18.26
CA SER A 106 4.19 9.40 19.36
C SER A 106 2.66 9.47 19.21
N ARG A 107 2.16 10.50 18.54
CA ARG A 107 0.72 10.71 18.31
C ARG A 107 0.37 10.65 16.84
N LEU A 108 1.17 11.29 16.00
CA LEU A 108 0.97 11.38 14.57
C LEU A 108 2.22 10.88 13.85
N SER A 109 1.99 10.14 12.78
CA SER A 109 3.05 9.68 11.90
C SER A 109 2.77 10.11 10.48
N PHE A 110 3.82 10.37 9.70
CA PHE A 110 3.74 10.97 8.37
C PHE A 110 4.55 10.12 7.39
N ALA A 111 3.96 9.79 6.26
CA ALA A 111 4.65 9.04 5.22
C ALA A 111 4.22 9.46 3.83
N ASN A 112 5.09 9.22 2.87
CA ASN A 112 4.86 9.47 1.44
C ASN A 112 4.91 8.15 0.69
N CYS A 113 4.19 8.07 -0.43
CA CYS A 113 4.13 6.88 -1.25
C CYS A 113 4.13 7.23 -2.73
N TYR A 114 4.81 6.42 -3.52
CA TYR A 114 4.72 6.48 -4.97
C TYR A 114 4.29 5.12 -5.48
N ILE A 115 3.27 5.09 -6.34
CA ILE A 115 2.90 3.88 -7.04
C ILE A 115 3.52 3.95 -8.44
N THR A 116 4.19 2.88 -8.83
CA THR A 116 4.90 2.80 -10.11
C THR A 116 4.35 1.70 -10.99
N VAL A 117 4.44 1.91 -12.30
CA VAL A 117 4.28 0.90 -13.35
C VAL A 117 5.48 1.03 -14.27
N ASN A 118 6.21 -0.07 -14.49
CA ASN A 118 7.44 -0.05 -15.28
C ASN A 118 8.40 1.05 -14.83
N GLU A 119 8.57 1.18 -13.51
CA GLU A 119 9.45 2.16 -12.86
C GLU A 119 9.01 3.62 -13.02
N GLN A 120 7.90 3.87 -13.70
CA GLN A 120 7.34 5.22 -13.81
C GLN A 120 6.33 5.48 -12.71
N ARG A 121 6.44 6.61 -12.06
CA ARG A 121 5.52 7.01 -11.00
C ARG A 121 4.21 7.46 -11.62
N ILE A 122 3.12 6.76 -11.27
CA ILE A 122 1.77 7.10 -11.73
C ILE A 122 0.92 7.73 -10.63
N VAL A 123 1.32 7.54 -9.36
CA VAL A 123 0.63 8.14 -8.21
C VAL A 123 1.66 8.69 -7.25
N ARG A 124 1.37 9.87 -6.71
CA ARG A 124 2.06 10.45 -5.56
C ARG A 124 1.03 10.53 -4.43
N ALA A 125 1.37 9.97 -3.27
CA ALA A 125 0.47 9.96 -2.12
C ALA A 125 1.21 10.37 -0.85
N SER A 126 0.45 10.90 0.11
CA SER A 126 0.93 11.13 1.46
C SER A 126 -0.17 10.82 2.45
N ALA A 127 0.22 10.39 3.64
CA ALA A 127 -0.72 10.07 4.68
C ALA A 127 -0.25 10.60 6.03
N VAL A 128 -1.25 10.90 6.87
CA VAL A 128 -1.07 11.18 8.28
C VAL A 128 -1.82 10.09 9.04
N PHE A 129 -1.12 9.45 9.97
CA PHE A 129 -1.70 8.41 10.82
C PHE A 129 -1.77 8.86 12.26
N LEU A 130 -2.88 8.56 12.90
CA LEU A 130 -3.03 8.65 14.34
C LEU A 130 -2.47 7.37 14.94
N VAL A 131 -1.55 7.49 15.89
CA VAL A 131 -0.99 6.34 16.60
C VAL A 131 -1.95 5.95 17.71
N ALA A 132 -2.56 4.76 17.59
CA ALA A 132 -3.60 4.29 18.52
C ALA A 132 -3.07 3.24 19.50
N GLY A 133 -1.75 3.05 19.58
CA GLY A 133 -1.11 2.06 20.44
C GLY A 133 -0.30 1.05 19.67
N GLN A 134 -0.29 -0.20 20.13
CA GLN A 134 0.44 -1.30 19.50
C GLN A 134 -0.54 -2.29 18.90
N LEU A 135 -0.16 -2.92 17.79
CA LEU A 135 -0.94 -4.02 17.23
C LEU A 135 -0.84 -5.21 18.17
N ASP A 136 -1.99 -5.85 18.42
CA ASP A 136 -2.03 -7.15 19.06
C ASP A 136 -1.36 -8.17 18.14
N ALA A 137 -0.48 -9.00 18.71
CA ALA A 137 0.23 -10.04 17.96
C ALA A 137 -0.71 -11.00 17.22
N ASN A 138 -1.95 -11.15 17.73
CA ASN A 138 -2.96 -12.03 17.16
C ASN A 138 -3.98 -11.27 16.29
N ALA A 139 -3.87 -9.96 16.16
CA ALA A 139 -4.80 -9.19 15.36
C ALA A 139 -4.56 -9.44 13.87
N SER A 140 -5.61 -9.78 13.15
CA SER A 140 -5.61 -9.70 11.69
C SER A 140 -5.93 -8.24 11.33
N ALA A 141 -5.17 -7.69 10.45
CA ALA A 141 -5.34 -6.28 10.04
C ALA A 141 -6.65 -6.05 9.31
#